data_d812258dc29975f6c93ea2c2ce64f543
#
_entry.id   d812258dc29975f6c93ea2c2ce64f543
#
_cell.length_a   1.000
_cell.length_b   1.000
_cell.length_c   1.000
_cell.angle_alpha   90.00
_cell.angle_beta   90.00
_cell.angle_gamma   90.00
#
_symmetry.space_group_name_H-M   'P 1'
#
loop_
_entity.id
_entity.type
_entity.pdbx_description
1 polymer ?
#
loop_
_entity_poly.entity_id
_entity_poly.type
_entity_poly.pdbx_seq_one_letter_code
_entity_poly.pdbx_strand_id
1 'polypeptide(L)'
;MGSATGAILSALAVRFLPDPTHLIYLALIGVLALQAIAIAAMRETVSPAPGALASLRPEITLPRALRGPVLTAVPVLFAVWALAGLYGALGPALVHALTGSGNVVLGSLSLFVLAGSAVVAIIALRRAAAQTVMLAGIAALITGVAVTVLAVSLGSVAVFFVGSAIAGAGFGSGFQGGIRMVVPLAAAHQRAGLVSLLYVVSYLGLGVPAVLAGFGVVHGGGLTPTARYYGAAVIALAALALFGLLKNRHGRATEPAAAPAPARTIDKSV
;
A
#
# COMPACT_ATOMS: atom_id res chain seq x y z
N MET A 1 4.42 -10.16 4.71
CA MET A 1 5.56 -11.12 4.73
C MET A 1 5.79 -11.75 3.35
N GLY A 2 4.77 -12.21 2.62
CA GLY A 2 4.92 -12.89 1.33
C GLY A 2 5.76 -12.13 0.29
N SER A 3 5.56 -10.81 0.13
CA SER A 3 6.32 -10.01 -0.85
C SER A 3 7.81 -9.92 -0.53
N ALA A 4 8.18 -9.82 0.76
CA ALA A 4 9.58 -9.77 1.17
C ALA A 4 10.28 -11.10 0.94
N THR A 5 9.67 -12.20 1.42
CA THR A 5 10.22 -13.54 1.22
C THR A 5 10.23 -13.92 -0.25
N GLY A 6 9.18 -13.60 -1.00
CA GLY A 6 9.09 -13.85 -2.45
C GLY A 6 10.20 -13.17 -3.25
N ALA A 7 10.53 -11.92 -2.93
CA ALA A 7 11.61 -11.20 -3.61
C ALA A 7 12.97 -11.89 -3.44
N ILE A 8 13.28 -12.33 -2.21
CA ILE A 8 14.55 -13.04 -1.96
C ILE A 8 14.53 -14.45 -2.55
N LEU A 9 13.44 -15.20 -2.38
CA LEU A 9 13.35 -16.56 -2.94
C LEU A 9 13.46 -16.55 -4.46
N SER A 10 12.80 -15.59 -5.13
CA SER A 10 12.90 -15.42 -6.58
C SER A 10 14.33 -15.09 -7.01
N ALA A 11 15.02 -14.18 -6.30
CA ALA A 11 16.40 -13.84 -6.61
C ALA A 11 17.37 -15.00 -6.39
N LEU A 12 17.19 -15.79 -5.33
CA LEU A 12 17.98 -17.00 -5.09
C LEU A 12 17.71 -18.06 -6.15
N ALA A 13 16.45 -18.22 -6.55
CA ALA A 13 16.09 -19.15 -7.63
C ALA A 13 16.76 -18.74 -8.95
N VAL A 14 16.74 -17.46 -9.31
CA VAL A 14 17.44 -16.95 -10.52
C VAL A 14 18.94 -17.19 -10.45
N ARG A 15 19.54 -17.14 -9.26
CA ARG A 15 20.98 -17.30 -9.10
C ARG A 15 21.44 -18.76 -9.11
N PHE A 16 20.66 -19.68 -8.54
CA PHE A 16 21.12 -21.04 -8.24
C PHE A 16 20.43 -22.12 -9.05
N LEU A 17 19.26 -21.85 -9.67
CA LEU A 17 18.58 -22.84 -10.50
C LEU A 17 19.13 -22.82 -11.95
N PRO A 18 19.22 -23.99 -12.60
CA PRO A 18 19.77 -24.11 -13.96
C PRO A 18 18.87 -23.47 -15.02
N ASP A 19 17.54 -23.42 -14.78
CA ASP A 19 16.55 -22.80 -15.66
C ASP A 19 15.51 -22.05 -14.81
N PRO A 20 15.89 -20.88 -14.26
CA PRO A 20 15.05 -20.20 -13.28
C PRO A 20 13.73 -19.69 -13.87
N THR A 21 13.72 -19.30 -15.16
CA THR A 21 12.54 -18.77 -15.81
C THR A 21 11.42 -19.79 -15.94
N HIS A 22 11.71 -21.05 -16.24
CA HIS A 22 10.70 -22.09 -16.32
C HIS A 22 10.40 -22.70 -14.94
N LEU A 23 11.42 -22.98 -14.14
CA LEU A 23 11.24 -23.65 -12.86
C LEU A 23 10.42 -22.82 -11.85
N ILE A 24 10.60 -21.50 -11.82
CA ILE A 24 9.81 -20.63 -10.93
C ILE A 24 8.33 -20.67 -11.33
N TYR A 25 8.02 -20.57 -12.63
CA TYR A 25 6.63 -20.62 -13.09
C TYR A 25 6.00 -22.00 -12.90
N LEU A 26 6.73 -23.07 -13.13
CA LEU A 26 6.26 -24.45 -12.85
C LEU A 26 5.98 -24.66 -11.36
N ALA A 27 6.84 -24.16 -10.47
CA ALA A 27 6.61 -24.19 -9.04
C ALA A 27 5.36 -23.41 -8.63
N LEU A 28 5.15 -22.21 -9.21
CA LEU A 28 3.95 -21.40 -8.97
C LEU A 28 2.68 -22.11 -9.48
N ILE A 29 2.73 -22.71 -10.66
CA ILE A 29 1.62 -23.52 -11.20
C ILE A 29 1.32 -24.68 -10.26
N GLY A 30 2.34 -25.40 -9.76
CA GLY A 30 2.16 -26.47 -8.79
C GLY A 30 1.49 -26.02 -7.50
N VAL A 31 1.92 -24.88 -6.94
CA VAL A 31 1.31 -24.30 -5.73
C VAL A 31 -0.14 -23.88 -5.99
N LEU A 32 -0.41 -23.22 -7.13
CA LEU A 32 -1.78 -22.81 -7.50
C LEU A 32 -2.68 -24.01 -7.73
N ALA A 33 -2.20 -25.06 -8.40
CA ALA A 33 -2.94 -26.31 -8.60
C ALA A 33 -3.27 -26.98 -7.28
N LEU A 34 -2.29 -27.06 -6.35
CA LEU A 34 -2.50 -27.61 -5.01
C LEU A 34 -3.54 -26.78 -4.22
N GLN A 35 -3.50 -25.46 -4.31
CA GLN A 35 -4.49 -24.58 -3.70
C GLN A 35 -5.87 -24.79 -4.31
N ALA A 36 -5.98 -24.92 -5.64
CA ALA A 36 -7.25 -25.19 -6.31
C ALA A 36 -7.84 -26.54 -5.87
N ILE A 37 -7.02 -27.60 -5.78
CA ILE A 37 -7.45 -28.89 -5.26
C ILE A 37 -7.91 -28.78 -3.80
N ALA A 38 -7.15 -28.06 -2.97
CA ALA A 38 -7.52 -27.87 -1.56
C ALA A 38 -8.86 -27.15 -1.42
N ILE A 39 -9.10 -26.09 -2.23
CA ILE A 39 -10.36 -25.37 -2.24
C ILE A 39 -11.51 -26.27 -2.74
N ALA A 40 -11.29 -27.03 -3.80
CA ALA A 40 -12.29 -27.96 -4.33
C ALA A 40 -12.66 -29.09 -3.34
N ALA A 41 -11.70 -29.48 -2.48
CA ALA A 41 -11.91 -30.50 -1.43
C ALA A 41 -12.60 -29.91 -0.17
N MET A 42 -12.73 -28.59 -0.04
CA MET A 42 -13.42 -27.98 1.10
C MET A 42 -14.92 -28.23 1.00
N ARG A 43 -15.53 -28.58 2.13
CA ARG A 43 -16.99 -28.68 2.21
C ARG A 43 -17.61 -27.32 2.09
N GLU A 44 -18.66 -27.23 1.25
CA GLU A 44 -19.49 -26.02 1.14
C GLU A 44 -20.09 -25.69 2.51
N THR A 45 -19.80 -24.52 3.04
CA THR A 45 -20.31 -24.07 4.35
C THR A 45 -21.52 -23.16 4.22
N VAL A 46 -21.87 -22.77 2.98
CA VAL A 46 -22.99 -21.86 2.68
C VAL A 46 -23.90 -22.52 1.67
N SER A 47 -25.23 -22.44 1.91
CA SER A 47 -26.22 -22.93 0.94
C SER A 47 -26.11 -22.12 -0.37
N PRO A 48 -26.12 -22.79 -1.54
CA PRO A 48 -26.10 -22.11 -2.83
C PRO A 48 -27.28 -21.15 -2.97
N ALA A 49 -27.03 -19.88 -3.15
CA ALA A 49 -28.07 -18.89 -3.40
C ALA A 49 -28.26 -18.66 -4.90
N PRO A 50 -29.49 -18.55 -5.41
CA PRO A 50 -29.74 -18.19 -6.80
C PRO A 50 -29.19 -16.77 -7.06
N GLY A 51 -28.54 -16.57 -8.21
CA GLY A 51 -27.96 -15.27 -8.59
C GLY A 51 -26.47 -15.09 -8.27
N ALA A 52 -25.73 -16.16 -7.96
CA ALA A 52 -24.29 -16.10 -7.70
C ALA A 52 -23.49 -15.37 -8.79
N LEU A 53 -23.85 -15.53 -10.08
CA LEU A 53 -23.21 -14.79 -11.18
C LEU A 53 -23.52 -13.28 -11.14
N ALA A 54 -24.68 -12.87 -10.63
CA ALA A 54 -25.01 -11.45 -10.47
C ALA A 54 -24.18 -10.80 -9.36
N SER A 55 -23.74 -11.56 -8.35
CA SER A 55 -22.87 -11.09 -7.27
C SER A 55 -21.42 -10.78 -7.74
N LEU A 56 -21.04 -11.25 -8.93
CA LEU A 56 -19.75 -10.91 -9.54
C LEU A 56 -19.72 -9.49 -10.13
N ARG A 57 -20.87 -8.82 -10.24
CA ARG A 57 -20.89 -7.41 -10.65
C ARG A 57 -20.31 -6.56 -9.53
N PRO A 58 -19.30 -5.70 -9.83
CA PRO A 58 -18.71 -4.83 -8.85
C PRO A 58 -19.76 -3.83 -8.35
N GLU A 59 -20.19 -3.96 -7.13
CA GLU A 59 -21.04 -2.95 -6.47
C GLU A 59 -20.14 -1.89 -5.82
N ILE A 60 -19.84 -0.84 -6.56
CA ILE A 60 -19.10 0.32 -6.04
C ILE A 60 -20.12 1.32 -5.49
N THR A 61 -20.71 1.03 -4.36
CA THR A 61 -21.58 1.98 -3.65
C THR A 61 -20.82 2.58 -2.48
N LEU A 62 -20.55 3.88 -2.58
CA LEU A 62 -19.96 4.64 -1.48
C LEU A 62 -21.05 5.43 -0.75
N PRO A 63 -21.53 4.97 0.43
CA PRO A 63 -22.49 5.68 1.24
C PRO A 63 -22.03 7.11 1.54
N ARG A 64 -22.96 8.06 1.53
CA ARG A 64 -22.64 9.48 1.77
C ARG A 64 -21.87 9.72 3.06
N ALA A 65 -22.19 8.97 4.12
CA ALA A 65 -21.52 9.06 5.42
C ALA A 65 -20.02 8.65 5.36
N LEU A 66 -19.63 7.76 4.44
CA LEU A 66 -18.25 7.28 4.29
C LEU A 66 -17.40 8.12 3.33
N ARG A 67 -18.01 9.04 2.57
CA ARG A 67 -17.28 9.84 1.56
C ARG A 67 -16.14 10.64 2.17
N GLY A 68 -16.37 11.33 3.28
CA GLY A 68 -15.33 12.12 3.95
C GLY A 68 -14.12 11.28 4.40
N PRO A 69 -14.31 10.23 5.22
CA PRO A 69 -13.24 9.32 5.60
C PRO A 69 -12.50 8.68 4.42
N VAL A 70 -13.24 8.23 3.39
CA VAL A 70 -12.66 7.61 2.18
C VAL A 70 -11.82 8.63 1.40
N LEU A 71 -12.34 9.83 1.13
CA LEU A 71 -11.60 10.89 0.43
C LEU A 71 -10.32 11.30 1.18
N THR A 72 -10.28 11.13 2.50
CA THR A 72 -9.08 11.38 3.30
C THR A 72 -8.07 10.23 3.19
N ALA A 73 -8.53 8.98 3.11
CA ALA A 73 -7.66 7.81 3.06
C ALA A 73 -7.14 7.52 1.63
N VAL A 74 -7.94 7.77 0.60
CA VAL A 74 -7.61 7.47 -0.82
C VAL A 74 -6.27 8.06 -1.27
N PRO A 75 -5.95 9.35 -1.05
CA PRO A 75 -4.65 9.89 -1.47
C PRO A 75 -3.47 9.22 -0.77
N VAL A 76 -3.63 8.83 0.51
CA VAL A 76 -2.60 8.09 1.25
C VAL A 76 -2.40 6.70 0.65
N LEU A 77 -3.50 5.97 0.43
CA LEU A 77 -3.45 4.63 -0.17
C LEU A 77 -2.83 4.67 -1.56
N PHE A 78 -3.19 5.65 -2.37
CA PHE A 78 -2.59 5.83 -3.69
C PHE A 78 -1.08 6.12 -3.58
N ALA A 79 -0.65 7.03 -2.70
CA ALA A 79 0.75 7.40 -2.52
C ALA A 79 1.62 6.22 -2.03
N VAL A 80 1.14 5.45 -1.04
CA VAL A 80 1.89 4.29 -0.54
C VAL A 80 2.04 3.20 -1.60
N TRP A 81 1.03 2.98 -2.43
CA TRP A 81 1.10 2.01 -3.51
C TRP A 81 1.90 2.51 -4.71
N ALA A 82 1.89 3.83 -4.98
CA ALA A 82 2.80 4.44 -5.94
C ALA A 82 4.27 4.24 -5.51
N LEU A 83 4.57 4.32 -4.21
CA LEU A 83 5.89 3.95 -3.69
C LEU A 83 6.24 2.49 -4.01
N ALA A 84 5.31 1.56 -3.77
CA ALA A 84 5.54 0.15 -4.10
C ALA A 84 5.79 -0.05 -5.61
N GLY A 85 5.11 0.71 -6.46
CA GLY A 85 5.34 0.77 -7.91
C GLY A 85 6.74 1.28 -8.26
N LEU A 86 7.22 2.33 -7.58
CA LEU A 86 8.59 2.85 -7.75
C LEU A 86 9.63 1.76 -7.48
N TYR A 87 9.54 1.10 -6.33
CA TYR A 87 10.49 0.06 -5.95
C TYR A 87 10.36 -1.20 -6.82
N GLY A 88 9.14 -1.58 -7.21
CA GLY A 88 8.91 -2.71 -8.11
C GLY A 88 9.45 -2.48 -9.51
N ALA A 89 9.27 -1.29 -10.06
CA ALA A 89 9.68 -0.96 -11.43
C ALA A 89 11.15 -0.53 -11.53
N LEU A 90 11.64 0.29 -10.59
CA LEU A 90 12.96 0.93 -10.70
C LEU A 90 13.95 0.46 -9.62
N GLY A 91 13.50 -0.16 -8.52
CA GLY A 91 14.34 -0.51 -7.38
C GLY A 91 15.59 -1.33 -7.75
N PRO A 92 15.46 -2.48 -8.43
CA PRO A 92 16.61 -3.27 -8.85
C PRO A 92 17.56 -2.53 -9.79
N ALA A 93 17.00 -1.75 -10.73
CA ALA A 93 17.79 -0.95 -11.67
C ALA A 93 18.57 0.17 -10.96
N LEU A 94 17.96 0.82 -9.95
CA LEU A 94 18.63 1.84 -9.14
C LEU A 94 19.78 1.24 -8.31
N VAL A 95 19.56 0.07 -7.70
CA VAL A 95 20.62 -0.64 -6.99
C VAL A 95 21.77 -1.02 -7.93
N HIS A 96 21.45 -1.52 -9.12
CA HIS A 96 22.46 -1.80 -10.13
C HIS A 96 23.25 -0.54 -10.52
N ALA A 97 22.57 0.57 -10.76
CA ALA A 97 23.22 1.84 -11.12
C ALA A 97 24.10 2.39 -9.98
N LEU A 98 23.71 2.20 -8.72
CA LEU A 98 24.46 2.67 -7.55
C LEU A 98 25.66 1.79 -7.20
N THR A 99 25.59 0.49 -7.50
CA THR A 99 26.63 -0.48 -7.11
C THR A 99 27.55 -0.90 -8.25
N GLY A 100 27.13 -0.68 -9.50
CA GLY A 100 27.78 -1.27 -10.68
C GLY A 100 27.67 -2.80 -10.76
N SER A 101 26.93 -3.43 -9.85
CA SER A 101 26.84 -4.88 -9.72
C SER A 101 25.62 -5.45 -10.40
N GLY A 102 25.80 -6.40 -11.30
CA GLY A 102 24.70 -7.20 -11.91
C GLY A 102 24.12 -8.27 -10.98
N ASN A 103 24.43 -8.26 -9.69
CA ASN A 103 23.93 -9.26 -8.75
C ASN A 103 22.42 -9.09 -8.50
N VAL A 104 21.60 -10.01 -9.01
CA VAL A 104 20.14 -10.02 -8.91
C VAL A 104 19.67 -10.02 -7.44
N VAL A 105 20.41 -10.72 -6.57
CA VAL A 105 20.08 -10.76 -5.13
C VAL A 105 20.20 -9.37 -4.52
N LEU A 106 21.25 -8.63 -4.87
CA LEU A 106 21.43 -7.26 -4.38
C LEU A 106 20.32 -6.31 -4.84
N GLY A 107 19.89 -6.44 -6.11
CA GLY A 107 18.75 -5.70 -6.64
C GLY A 107 17.45 -6.01 -5.89
N SER A 108 17.20 -7.28 -5.58
CA SER A 108 16.00 -7.74 -4.87
C SER A 108 15.97 -7.31 -3.39
N LEU A 109 17.11 -6.98 -2.79
CA LEU A 109 17.18 -6.43 -1.43
C LEU A 109 16.41 -5.11 -1.30
N SER A 110 16.26 -4.32 -2.37
CA SER A 110 15.47 -3.09 -2.34
C SER A 110 14.01 -3.36 -1.95
N LEU A 111 13.37 -4.36 -2.58
CA LEU A 111 12.02 -4.79 -2.25
C LEU A 111 11.93 -5.51 -0.91
N PHE A 112 12.93 -6.32 -0.59
CA PHE A 112 13.00 -7.01 0.70
C PHE A 112 13.04 -6.03 1.87
N VAL A 113 13.92 -5.02 1.81
CA VAL A 113 14.04 -3.98 2.84
C VAL A 113 12.75 -3.18 2.94
N LEU A 114 12.16 -2.76 1.82
CA LEU A 114 10.90 -2.03 1.80
C LEU A 114 9.78 -2.86 2.46
N ALA A 115 9.55 -4.08 2.01
CA ALA A 115 8.48 -4.93 2.52
C ALA A 115 8.73 -5.43 3.95
N GLY A 116 9.99 -5.72 4.30
CA GLY A 116 10.38 -6.14 5.64
C GLY A 116 10.16 -5.04 6.67
N SER A 117 10.62 -3.81 6.39
CA SER A 117 10.40 -2.67 7.28
C SER A 117 8.92 -2.28 7.39
N ALA A 118 8.12 -2.49 6.34
CA ALA A 118 6.67 -2.34 6.40
C ALA A 118 6.06 -3.30 7.43
N VAL A 119 6.46 -4.58 7.42
CA VAL A 119 5.98 -5.57 8.41
C VAL A 119 6.37 -5.17 9.83
N VAL A 120 7.61 -4.74 10.03
CA VAL A 120 8.08 -4.28 11.34
C VAL A 120 7.24 -3.10 11.83
N ALA A 121 6.99 -2.11 10.98
CA ALA A 121 6.18 -0.94 11.31
C ALA A 121 4.72 -1.31 11.65
N ILE A 122 4.11 -2.22 10.87
CA ILE A 122 2.75 -2.74 11.13
C ILE A 122 2.67 -3.40 12.50
N ILE A 123 3.65 -4.22 12.85
CA ILE A 123 3.68 -4.91 14.15
C ILE A 123 3.92 -3.91 15.30
N ALA A 124 4.88 -3.01 15.14
CA ALA A 124 5.22 -2.02 16.15
C ALA A 124 4.04 -1.07 16.46
N LEU A 125 3.31 -0.65 15.42
CA LEU A 125 2.21 0.32 15.56
C LEU A 125 0.82 -0.34 15.69
N ARG A 126 0.74 -1.66 15.83
CA ARG A 126 -0.56 -2.38 15.88
C ARG A 126 -1.53 -1.92 16.96
N ARG A 127 -1.00 -1.41 18.08
CA ARG A 127 -1.78 -0.93 19.24
C ARG A 127 -2.05 0.59 19.21
N ALA A 128 -1.38 1.33 18.35
CA ALA A 128 -1.56 2.77 18.23
C ALA A 128 -2.88 3.12 17.55
N ALA A 129 -3.40 4.33 17.81
CA ALA A 129 -4.61 4.83 17.18
C ALA A 129 -4.45 4.92 15.64
N ALA A 130 -5.49 4.57 14.89
CA ALA A 130 -5.44 4.51 13.42
C ALA A 130 -4.95 5.82 12.79
N GLN A 131 -5.37 6.96 13.33
CA GLN A 131 -4.96 8.28 12.86
C GLN A 131 -3.46 8.54 13.11
N THR A 132 -2.94 8.16 14.28
CA THR A 132 -1.50 8.27 14.60
C THR A 132 -0.67 7.39 13.67
N VAL A 133 -1.12 6.16 13.44
CA VAL A 133 -0.46 5.23 12.51
C VAL A 133 -0.41 5.80 11.10
N MET A 134 -1.51 6.40 10.63
CA MET A 134 -1.59 7.01 9.30
C MET A 134 -0.68 8.25 9.19
N LEU A 135 -0.65 9.13 10.20
CA LEU A 135 0.22 10.30 10.21
C LEU A 135 1.71 9.91 10.25
N ALA A 136 2.08 8.97 11.11
CA ALA A 136 3.42 8.42 11.16
C ALA A 136 3.82 7.79 9.81
N GLY A 137 2.86 7.07 9.17
CA GLY A 137 3.04 6.48 7.86
C GLY A 137 3.32 7.51 6.77
N ILE A 138 2.55 8.60 6.72
CA ILE A 138 2.76 9.67 5.73
C ILE A 138 4.11 10.36 5.98
N ALA A 139 4.45 10.68 7.22
CA ALA A 139 5.72 11.31 7.57
C ALA A 139 6.90 10.43 7.18
N ALA A 140 6.86 9.13 7.51
CA ALA A 140 7.88 8.16 7.13
C ALA A 140 7.96 7.98 5.61
N LEU A 141 6.81 7.99 4.90
CA LEU A 141 6.77 7.92 3.43
C LEU A 141 7.51 9.09 2.81
N ILE A 142 7.17 10.33 3.20
CA ILE A 142 7.81 11.55 2.68
C ILE A 142 9.30 11.53 2.97
N THR A 143 9.69 11.29 4.22
CA THR A 143 11.09 11.27 4.63
C THR A 143 11.88 10.17 3.91
N GLY A 144 11.34 8.95 3.86
CA GLY A 144 11.99 7.81 3.23
C GLY A 144 12.20 8.00 1.74
N VAL A 145 11.18 8.52 1.02
CA VAL A 145 11.31 8.82 -0.42
C VAL A 145 12.30 9.96 -0.64
N ALA A 146 12.29 11.01 0.18
CA ALA A 146 13.26 12.09 0.08
C ALA A 146 14.70 11.60 0.26
N VAL A 147 14.94 10.74 1.26
CA VAL A 147 16.25 10.10 1.49
C VAL A 147 16.64 9.19 0.33
N THR A 148 15.70 8.44 -0.24
CA THR A 148 15.96 7.59 -1.42
C THR A 148 16.34 8.42 -2.65
N VAL A 149 15.65 9.52 -2.91
CA VAL A 149 15.96 10.43 -4.03
C VAL A 149 17.33 11.11 -3.80
N LEU A 150 17.61 11.50 -2.56
CA LEU A 150 18.93 12.04 -2.18
C LEU A 150 20.04 11.01 -2.40
N ALA A 151 19.81 9.75 -2.03
CA ALA A 151 20.76 8.66 -2.22
C ALA A 151 21.14 8.47 -3.70
N VAL A 152 20.15 8.53 -4.59
CA VAL A 152 20.36 8.48 -6.05
C VAL A 152 21.22 9.67 -6.53
N SER A 153 21.05 10.83 -5.90
CA SER A 153 21.82 12.03 -6.25
C SER A 153 23.26 11.98 -5.73
N LEU A 154 23.47 11.35 -4.57
CA LEU A 154 24.79 11.19 -3.92
C LEU A 154 25.55 9.95 -4.42
N GLY A 155 24.93 9.07 -5.22
CA GLY A 155 25.52 7.79 -5.62
C GLY A 155 25.74 6.81 -4.45
N SER A 156 24.97 6.93 -3.35
CA SER A 156 25.21 6.15 -2.13
C SER A 156 24.18 5.04 -1.94
N VAL A 157 24.64 3.79 -2.06
CA VAL A 157 23.80 2.60 -1.83
C VAL A 157 23.36 2.46 -0.37
N ALA A 158 24.22 2.86 0.58
CA ALA A 158 23.88 2.79 2.00
C ALA A 158 22.71 3.73 2.34
N VAL A 159 22.76 4.98 1.87
CA VAL A 159 21.69 5.96 2.03
C VAL A 159 20.41 5.49 1.32
N PHE A 160 20.52 4.82 0.16
CA PHE A 160 19.40 4.24 -0.54
C PHE A 160 18.65 3.20 0.32
N PHE A 161 19.37 2.27 0.96
CA PHE A 161 18.74 1.26 1.81
C PHE A 161 18.17 1.84 3.11
N VAL A 162 18.79 2.86 3.68
CA VAL A 162 18.21 3.61 4.81
C VAL A 162 16.91 4.29 4.39
N GLY A 163 16.89 4.97 3.26
CA GLY A 163 15.69 5.57 2.68
C GLY A 163 14.61 4.51 2.42
N SER A 164 15.00 3.36 1.86
CA SER A 164 14.10 2.22 1.61
C SER A 164 13.46 1.67 2.88
N ALA A 165 14.21 1.58 3.97
CA ALA A 165 13.69 1.10 5.25
C ALA A 165 12.67 2.09 5.85
N ILE A 166 12.98 3.39 5.81
CA ILE A 166 12.06 4.44 6.28
C ILE A 166 10.81 4.50 5.40
N ALA A 167 10.98 4.46 4.07
CA ALA A 167 9.88 4.46 3.11
C ALA A 167 8.97 3.23 3.27
N GLY A 168 9.56 2.06 3.53
CA GLY A 168 8.83 0.83 3.80
C GLY A 168 8.03 0.89 5.10
N ALA A 169 8.59 1.45 6.16
CA ALA A 169 7.83 1.73 7.39
C ALA A 169 6.64 2.66 7.09
N GLY A 170 6.84 3.67 6.23
CA GLY A 170 5.80 4.56 5.73
C GLY A 170 4.72 3.83 4.92
N PHE A 171 5.12 2.92 4.03
CA PHE A 171 4.21 2.07 3.26
C PHE A 171 3.31 1.23 4.17
N GLY A 172 3.91 0.48 5.10
CA GLY A 172 3.16 -0.41 5.99
C GLY A 172 2.21 0.33 6.91
N SER A 173 2.68 1.38 7.59
CA SER A 173 1.87 2.15 8.53
C SER A 173 0.83 3.02 7.82
N GLY A 174 1.16 3.64 6.70
CA GLY A 174 0.20 4.42 5.90
C GLY A 174 -0.95 3.57 5.38
N PHE A 175 -0.67 2.38 4.83
CA PHE A 175 -1.68 1.43 4.40
C PHE A 175 -2.53 0.93 5.56
N GLN A 176 -1.90 0.46 6.65
CA GLN A 176 -2.59 -0.01 7.84
C GLN A 176 -3.49 1.08 8.46
N GLY A 177 -2.96 2.31 8.58
CA GLY A 177 -3.70 3.44 9.13
C GLY A 177 -4.91 3.80 8.28
N GLY A 178 -4.76 3.83 6.95
CA GLY A 178 -5.84 4.09 5.99
C GLY A 178 -6.97 3.06 6.09
N ILE A 179 -6.63 1.78 6.06
CA ILE A 179 -7.61 0.69 6.18
C ILE A 179 -8.32 0.73 7.55
N ARG A 180 -7.57 0.89 8.65
CA ARG A 180 -8.13 0.93 10.01
C ARG A 180 -8.99 2.16 10.28
N MET A 181 -8.79 3.24 9.54
CA MET A 181 -9.57 4.46 9.68
C MET A 181 -10.92 4.38 8.97
N VAL A 182 -11.02 3.61 7.89
CA VAL A 182 -12.19 3.63 7.01
C VAL A 182 -13.07 2.38 7.16
N VAL A 183 -12.45 1.19 7.16
CA VAL A 183 -13.20 -0.09 7.12
C VAL A 183 -14.13 -0.30 8.33
N PRO A 184 -13.76 0.06 9.57
CA PRO A 184 -14.66 -0.11 10.72
C PRO A 184 -15.92 0.75 10.67
N LEU A 185 -15.91 1.84 9.88
CA LEU A 185 -17.06 2.75 9.74
C LEU A 185 -18.15 2.18 8.81
N ALA A 186 -17.83 1.17 8.01
CA ALA A 186 -18.76 0.55 7.09
C ALA A 186 -19.63 -0.53 7.78
N ALA A 187 -20.92 -0.53 7.49
CA ALA A 187 -21.80 -1.61 7.89
C ALA A 187 -21.36 -2.95 7.26
N ALA A 188 -21.71 -4.08 7.89
CA ALA A 188 -21.21 -5.39 7.48
C ALA A 188 -21.45 -5.68 5.97
N HIS A 189 -22.64 -5.36 5.45
CA HIS A 189 -23.00 -5.55 4.05
C HIS A 189 -22.26 -4.60 3.06
N GLN A 190 -21.65 -3.49 3.55
CA GLN A 190 -20.94 -2.50 2.74
C GLN A 190 -19.43 -2.72 2.72
N ARG A 191 -18.89 -3.52 3.65
CA ARG A 191 -17.45 -3.70 3.84
C ARG A 191 -16.76 -4.27 2.62
N ALA A 192 -17.38 -5.25 1.96
CA ALA A 192 -16.82 -5.87 0.76
C ALA A 192 -16.62 -4.86 -0.37
N GLY A 193 -17.66 -4.07 -0.70
CA GLY A 193 -17.58 -3.04 -1.73
C GLY A 193 -16.59 -1.93 -1.40
N LEU A 194 -16.53 -1.50 -0.12
CA LEU A 194 -15.57 -0.53 0.34
C LEU A 194 -14.12 -1.02 0.21
N VAL A 195 -13.83 -2.23 0.69
CA VAL A 195 -12.50 -2.82 0.58
C VAL A 195 -12.09 -2.98 -0.88
N SER A 196 -13.02 -3.43 -1.73
CA SER A 196 -12.81 -3.52 -3.18
C SER A 196 -12.41 -2.17 -3.79
N LEU A 197 -13.12 -1.08 -3.45
CA LEU A 197 -12.77 0.28 -3.89
C LEU A 197 -11.37 0.69 -3.43
N LEU A 198 -11.01 0.45 -2.17
CA LEU A 198 -9.69 0.79 -1.64
C LEU A 198 -8.58 0.02 -2.35
N TYR A 199 -8.80 -1.27 -2.69
CA TYR A 199 -7.84 -2.04 -3.48
C TYR A 199 -7.74 -1.58 -4.93
N VAL A 200 -8.85 -1.21 -5.58
CA VAL A 200 -8.81 -0.62 -6.94
C VAL A 200 -7.94 0.63 -6.94
N VAL A 201 -8.15 1.55 -6.00
CA VAL A 201 -7.31 2.75 -5.85
C VAL A 201 -5.84 2.38 -5.61
N SER A 202 -5.59 1.39 -4.77
CA SER A 202 -4.25 0.90 -4.46
C SER A 202 -3.54 0.35 -5.71
N TYR A 203 -4.19 -0.52 -6.46
CA TYR A 203 -3.61 -1.09 -7.68
C TYR A 203 -3.44 -0.06 -8.80
N LEU A 204 -4.33 0.93 -8.91
CA LEU A 204 -4.12 2.07 -9.80
C LEU A 204 -2.90 2.89 -9.36
N GLY A 205 -2.73 3.11 -8.06
CA GLY A 205 -1.54 3.74 -7.50
C GLY A 205 -0.25 2.98 -7.79
N LEU A 206 -0.29 1.64 -7.76
CA LEU A 206 0.84 0.79 -8.12
C LEU A 206 1.15 0.85 -9.62
N GLY A 207 0.14 0.61 -10.45
CA GLY A 207 0.34 0.32 -11.88
C GLY A 207 0.53 1.57 -12.72
N VAL A 208 -0.34 2.58 -12.57
CA VAL A 208 -0.30 3.78 -13.43
C VAL A 208 1.03 4.51 -13.32
N PRO A 209 1.53 4.88 -12.12
CA PRO A 209 2.82 5.55 -12.01
C PRO A 209 4.00 4.66 -12.45
N ALA A 210 3.94 3.33 -12.23
CA ALA A 210 4.99 2.41 -12.66
C ALA A 210 5.12 2.34 -14.19
N VAL A 211 3.98 2.31 -14.91
CA VAL A 211 3.96 2.38 -16.39
C VAL A 211 4.53 3.72 -16.88
N LEU A 212 4.09 4.83 -16.28
CA LEU A 212 4.63 6.15 -16.62
C LEU A 212 6.13 6.25 -16.34
N ALA A 213 6.61 5.62 -15.27
CA ALA A 213 8.04 5.55 -14.98
C ALA A 213 8.81 4.75 -16.06
N GLY A 214 8.26 3.62 -16.52
CA GLY A 214 8.82 2.87 -17.64
C GLY A 214 8.99 3.74 -18.89
N PHE A 215 7.95 4.49 -19.26
CA PHE A 215 8.01 5.48 -20.33
C PHE A 215 9.07 6.55 -20.08
N GLY A 216 9.13 7.09 -18.87
CA GLY A 216 10.10 8.10 -18.48
C GLY A 216 11.55 7.62 -18.60
N VAL A 217 11.83 6.37 -18.26
CA VAL A 217 13.17 5.79 -18.40
C VAL A 217 13.59 5.70 -19.86
N VAL A 218 12.66 5.31 -20.75
CA VAL A 218 12.96 5.10 -22.18
C VAL A 218 13.03 6.43 -22.95
N HIS A 219 12.11 7.35 -22.67
CA HIS A 219 11.92 8.57 -23.48
C HIS A 219 12.23 9.87 -22.71
N GLY A 220 12.35 9.82 -21.38
CA GLY A 220 12.43 11.00 -20.50
C GLY A 220 13.82 11.28 -19.89
N GLY A 221 14.89 10.81 -20.52
CA GLY A 221 16.25 11.11 -20.05
C GLY A 221 16.89 10.06 -19.11
N GLY A 222 16.28 8.89 -18.99
CA GLY A 222 16.87 7.74 -18.31
C GLY A 222 16.41 7.51 -16.86
N LEU A 223 17.09 6.59 -16.18
CA LEU A 223 16.71 6.08 -14.87
C LEU A 223 16.73 7.14 -13.76
N THR A 224 17.82 7.89 -13.63
CA THR A 224 18.00 8.86 -12.54
C THR A 224 17.00 10.02 -12.58
N PRO A 225 16.78 10.73 -13.71
CA PRO A 225 15.74 11.75 -13.79
C PRO A 225 14.36 11.20 -13.49
N THR A 226 14.02 10.05 -14.06
CA THR A 226 12.73 9.40 -13.84
C THR A 226 12.51 9.08 -12.36
N ALA A 227 13.50 8.52 -11.68
CA ALA A 227 13.41 8.22 -10.25
C ALA A 227 13.20 9.49 -9.40
N ARG A 228 13.85 10.59 -9.75
CA ARG A 228 13.68 11.90 -9.08
C ARG A 228 12.27 12.46 -9.29
N TYR A 229 11.78 12.50 -10.52
CA TYR A 229 10.43 12.99 -10.82
C TYR A 229 9.36 12.12 -10.16
N TYR A 230 9.54 10.80 -10.22
CA TYR A 230 8.63 9.87 -9.57
C TYR A 230 8.60 10.08 -8.05
N GLY A 231 9.79 10.14 -7.42
CA GLY A 231 9.90 10.39 -5.98
C GLY A 231 9.27 11.72 -5.58
N ALA A 232 9.53 12.79 -6.35
CA ALA A 232 8.91 14.10 -6.12
C ALA A 232 7.37 14.03 -6.22
N ALA A 233 6.82 13.31 -7.19
CA ALA A 233 5.38 13.10 -7.34
C ALA A 233 4.79 12.35 -6.14
N VAL A 234 5.45 11.30 -5.66
CA VAL A 234 5.01 10.55 -4.46
C VAL A 234 5.03 11.44 -3.22
N ILE A 235 6.09 12.26 -3.04
CA ILE A 235 6.18 13.21 -1.93
C ILE A 235 5.05 14.25 -2.01
N ALA A 236 4.78 14.80 -3.19
CA ALA A 236 3.71 15.78 -3.40
C ALA A 236 2.33 15.18 -3.07
N LEU A 237 2.04 13.97 -3.54
CA LEU A 237 0.82 13.24 -3.22
C LEU A 237 0.68 12.98 -1.71
N ALA A 238 1.76 12.54 -1.06
CA ALA A 238 1.77 12.30 0.38
C ALA A 238 1.59 13.59 1.18
N ALA A 239 2.20 14.70 0.74
CA ALA A 239 2.03 16.01 1.37
C ALA A 239 0.61 16.55 1.22
N LEU A 240 -0.03 16.38 0.05
CA LEU A 240 -1.44 16.71 -0.16
C LEU A 240 -2.36 15.89 0.76
N ALA A 241 -2.07 14.60 0.90
CA ALA A 241 -2.79 13.72 1.81
C ALA A 241 -2.65 14.17 3.28
N LEU A 242 -1.43 14.55 3.68
CA LEU A 242 -1.15 15.07 5.02
C LEU A 242 -1.92 16.37 5.29
N PHE A 243 -1.89 17.30 4.34
CA PHE A 243 -2.62 18.56 4.45
C PHE A 243 -4.13 18.33 4.61
N GLY A 244 -4.73 17.45 3.80
CA GLY A 244 -6.14 17.08 3.91
C GLY A 244 -6.50 16.49 5.28
N LEU A 245 -5.61 15.63 5.81
CA LEU A 245 -5.78 15.01 7.12
C LEU A 245 -5.73 16.03 8.27
N LEU A 246 -4.79 16.96 8.21
CA LEU A 246 -4.63 18.00 9.22
C LEU A 246 -5.78 18.99 9.20
N LYS A 247 -6.25 19.41 8.02
CA LYS A 247 -7.40 20.30 7.86
C LYS A 247 -8.67 19.69 8.47
N ASN A 248 -8.93 18.42 8.24
CA ASN A 248 -10.09 17.72 8.80
C ASN A 248 -10.02 17.57 10.34
N ARG A 249 -8.82 17.59 10.94
CA ARG A 249 -8.68 17.63 12.40
C ARG A 249 -9.14 18.93 13.00
N HIS A 250 -8.75 20.06 12.41
CA HIS A 250 -9.13 21.38 12.89
C HIS A 250 -10.64 21.61 12.79
N GLY A 251 -11.28 21.17 11.71
CA GLY A 251 -12.73 21.29 11.53
C GLY A 251 -13.55 20.54 12.59
N ARG A 252 -13.08 19.38 13.06
CA ARG A 252 -13.75 18.61 14.13
C ARG A 252 -13.53 19.16 15.54
N ALA A 253 -12.43 19.87 15.75
CA ALA A 253 -12.12 20.46 17.05
C ALA A 253 -12.91 21.76 17.31
N THR A 254 -13.45 22.39 16.25
CA THR A 254 -14.22 23.63 16.31
C THR A 254 -15.74 23.42 16.30
N GLU A 255 -16.21 22.16 16.18
CA GLU A 255 -17.65 21.87 16.29
C GLU A 255 -18.04 21.83 17.77
N PRO A 256 -18.90 22.76 18.27
CA PRO A 256 -19.32 22.76 19.67
C PRO A 256 -19.99 21.43 19.98
N ALA A 257 -19.64 20.82 21.13
CA ALA A 257 -20.30 19.62 21.62
C ALA A 257 -21.82 19.88 21.59
N ALA A 258 -22.54 19.08 20.82
CA ALA A 258 -23.99 19.16 20.75
C ALA A 258 -24.54 19.11 22.18
N ALA A 259 -25.31 20.13 22.55
CA ALA A 259 -25.95 20.21 23.86
C ALA A 259 -26.73 18.90 24.14
N PRO A 260 -26.61 18.33 25.36
CA PRO A 260 -27.34 17.12 25.69
C PRO A 260 -28.85 17.38 25.44
N ALA A 261 -29.50 16.46 24.72
CA ALA A 261 -30.91 16.52 24.45
C ALA A 261 -31.69 16.66 25.78
N PRO A 262 -32.69 17.54 25.88
CA PRO A 262 -33.45 17.72 27.11
C PRO A 262 -34.03 16.38 27.53
N ALA A 263 -33.80 16.03 28.79
CA ALA A 263 -34.34 14.82 29.41
C ALA A 263 -35.85 14.78 29.17
N ARG A 264 -36.34 13.74 28.49
CA ARG A 264 -37.78 13.46 28.40
C ARG A 264 -38.29 13.26 29.81
N THR A 265 -38.98 14.25 30.34
CA THR A 265 -39.80 14.13 31.51
C THR A 265 -40.83 13.03 31.23
N ILE A 266 -40.69 11.88 31.87
CA ILE A 266 -41.72 10.84 31.90
C ILE A 266 -42.83 11.42 32.76
N ASP A 267 -43.92 11.87 32.12
CA ASP A 267 -45.14 12.23 32.80
C ASP A 267 -45.70 10.96 33.49
N LYS A 268 -45.59 10.95 34.80
CA LYS A 268 -46.24 9.95 35.64
C LYS A 268 -47.63 10.46 36.03
N SER A 269 -48.56 10.45 35.08
CA SER A 269 -49.97 10.62 35.39
C SER A 269 -50.73 9.37 34.94
N VAL A 270 -51.24 8.65 36.01
CA VAL A 270 -52.21 7.58 36.12
C VAL A 270 -51.64 6.19 36.13
#